data_6f34ce0dc44d54ec9319ddf9ab1f82c5
#
_entry.id   6f34ce0dc44d54ec9319ddf9ab1f82c5
#
_cell.length_a   1.000
_cell.length_b   1.000
_cell.length_c   1.000
_cell.angle_alpha   90.00
_cell.angle_beta   90.00
_cell.angle_gamma   90.00
#
_symmetry.space_group_name_H-M   'P 1'
#
loop_
_entity.id
_entity.type
_entity.pdbx_description
1 polymer ?
#
loop_
_entity_poly.entity_id
_entity_poly.type
_entity_poly.pdbx_seq_one_letter_code
_entity_poly.pdbx_strand_id
1 'polypeptide(L)'
;MSNPLTTAPTSVSFTSADRVALTMQALDLLSPEERDLVVWFAGEVRRNAWSHGEAGKRIGIDGSNIGRIFNGNYAGNWQNVLEKIRTFRHLQAEREKMTRAEFVETSVWERVRQTCDMALINQMPAILVGVSQIGKTHALKEYMRRSHHLVRYVRIPAGGTLRDTLFAIADACGVGAGVNALRVRARILSALNSRTLLIIDELHQLTLAKPMTAVKVMEFIREILDETGCGLVVCGTRALQQELLQGQMAAWLDQFEQRCITRTVLDDRLSDRDIGKVAEAYGVAEKPDGDTLKVLRTLRMNRLVKLLMLAGTLARKQEMPTTWDHFMAAYTAVNR
;
A
#
# COMPACT_ATOMS: atom_id res chain seq x y z
N MET A 1 20.50 37.88 30.92
CA MET A 1 21.52 37.05 30.26
C MET A 1 21.14 35.60 30.46
N SER A 2 20.53 34.96 29.48
CA SER A 2 20.34 33.52 29.43
C SER A 2 19.98 33.19 27.99
N ASN A 3 20.86 32.47 27.33
CA ASN A 3 20.87 32.11 25.92
C ASN A 3 19.87 30.96 25.67
N PRO A 4 18.96 31.01 24.69
CA PRO A 4 18.19 29.85 24.28
C PRO A 4 19.02 28.99 23.34
N LEU A 5 19.30 27.78 23.78
CA LEU A 5 19.87 26.71 22.93
C LEU A 5 18.93 26.36 21.80
N THR A 6 19.24 26.84 20.63
CA THR A 6 18.68 26.44 19.34
C THR A 6 19.25 25.05 19.01
N THR A 7 18.48 24.00 19.20
CA THR A 7 18.76 22.69 18.62
C THR A 7 18.52 22.76 17.12
N ALA A 8 19.57 22.87 16.36
CA ALA A 8 19.53 22.73 14.91
C ALA A 8 19.02 21.32 14.53
N PRO A 9 18.15 21.18 13.51
CA PRO A 9 17.79 19.88 12.99
C PRO A 9 19.02 19.26 12.35
N THR A 10 19.30 18.00 12.67
CA THR A 10 20.32 17.17 12.06
C THR A 10 20.15 17.18 10.55
N SER A 11 20.92 18.00 9.86
CA SER A 11 20.93 18.08 8.41
C SER A 11 21.50 16.78 7.86
N VAL A 12 20.62 15.92 7.32
CA VAL A 12 21.02 14.88 6.38
C VAL A 12 21.53 15.63 5.15
N SER A 13 22.82 15.79 5.01
CA SER A 13 23.43 16.45 3.85
C SER A 13 23.33 15.52 2.65
N PHE A 14 22.21 15.59 1.94
CA PHE A 14 22.11 15.02 0.60
C PHE A 14 23.01 15.86 -0.30
N THR A 15 24.08 15.24 -0.85
CA THR A 15 24.83 15.84 -1.94
C THR A 15 23.86 16.08 -3.09
N SER A 16 23.76 17.31 -3.60
CA SER A 16 22.91 17.59 -4.78
C SER A 16 23.40 16.76 -5.97
N ALA A 17 22.52 16.41 -6.91
CA ALA A 17 22.93 15.71 -8.13
C ALA A 17 24.06 16.47 -8.85
N ASP A 18 24.06 17.80 -8.81
CA ASP A 18 25.10 18.66 -9.38
C ASP A 18 26.44 18.46 -8.68
N ARG A 19 26.47 18.32 -7.36
CA ARG A 19 27.69 18.04 -6.60
C ARG A 19 28.23 16.65 -6.92
N VAL A 20 27.38 15.65 -7.08
CA VAL A 20 27.78 14.32 -7.52
C VAL A 20 28.35 14.36 -8.94
N ALA A 21 27.72 15.13 -9.84
CA ALA A 21 28.20 15.30 -11.21
C ALA A 21 29.63 15.89 -11.24
N LEU A 22 29.91 16.97 -10.49
CA LEU A 22 31.23 17.55 -10.37
C LEU A 22 32.26 16.56 -9.79
N THR A 23 31.85 15.80 -8.76
CA THR A 23 32.71 14.77 -8.17
C THR A 23 33.00 13.65 -9.15
N MET A 24 32.01 13.19 -9.92
CA MET A 24 32.23 12.15 -10.95
C MET A 24 33.10 12.64 -12.11
N GLN A 25 33.01 13.91 -12.51
CA GLN A 25 33.89 14.48 -13.52
C GLN A 25 35.35 14.46 -13.09
N ALA A 26 35.64 14.60 -11.80
CA ALA A 26 37.00 14.56 -11.25
C ALA A 26 37.56 13.14 -11.11
N LEU A 27 36.75 12.08 -11.34
CA LEU A 27 37.20 10.69 -11.28
C LEU A 27 37.66 10.19 -12.64
N ASP A 28 38.97 10.10 -12.83
CA ASP A 28 39.57 9.57 -14.09
C ASP A 28 39.37 8.05 -14.29
N LEU A 29 38.86 7.35 -13.25
CA LEU A 29 38.66 5.91 -13.24
C LEU A 29 37.44 5.44 -14.06
N LEU A 30 36.50 6.34 -14.37
CA LEU A 30 35.24 6.03 -15.01
C LEU A 30 35.13 6.70 -16.38
N SER A 31 34.56 6.00 -17.34
CA SER A 31 34.21 6.59 -18.63
C SER A 31 33.10 7.66 -18.46
N PRO A 32 32.89 8.56 -19.42
CA PRO A 32 31.77 9.52 -19.35
C PRO A 32 30.41 8.86 -19.14
N GLU A 33 30.14 7.77 -19.84
CA GLU A 33 28.87 7.01 -19.72
C GLU A 33 28.68 6.39 -18.31
N GLU A 34 29.77 5.92 -17.72
CA GLU A 34 29.76 5.37 -16.36
C GLU A 34 29.53 6.47 -15.31
N ARG A 35 30.12 7.63 -15.51
CA ARG A 35 29.85 8.81 -14.66
C ARG A 35 28.41 9.25 -14.74
N ASP A 36 27.86 9.35 -15.95
CA ASP A 36 26.44 9.69 -16.16
C ASP A 36 25.48 8.70 -15.49
N LEU A 37 25.84 7.43 -15.45
CA LEU A 37 25.04 6.41 -14.78
C LEU A 37 24.98 6.63 -13.25
N VAL A 38 26.11 7.01 -12.63
CA VAL A 38 26.16 7.32 -11.19
C VAL A 38 25.40 8.61 -10.89
N VAL A 39 25.54 9.63 -11.74
CA VAL A 39 24.81 10.91 -11.64
C VAL A 39 23.30 10.68 -11.77
N TRP A 40 22.90 9.86 -12.75
CA TRP A 40 21.49 9.47 -12.89
C TRP A 40 20.95 8.81 -11.62
N PHE A 41 21.68 7.87 -11.04
CA PHE A 41 21.26 7.19 -9.80
C PHE A 41 21.18 8.17 -8.62
N ALA A 42 22.11 9.12 -8.49
CA ALA A 42 22.03 10.17 -7.48
C ALA A 42 20.79 11.05 -7.67
N GLY A 43 20.41 11.33 -8.93
CA GLY A 43 19.16 12.01 -9.28
C GLY A 43 17.93 11.25 -8.82
N GLU A 44 17.91 9.91 -8.98
CA GLU A 44 16.82 9.05 -8.48
C GLU A 44 16.71 9.08 -6.95
N VAL A 45 17.83 8.98 -6.25
CA VAL A 45 17.88 9.06 -4.79
C VAL A 45 17.30 10.37 -4.30
N ARG A 46 17.65 11.49 -4.93
CA ARG A 46 17.12 12.82 -4.60
C ARG A 46 15.63 12.96 -4.91
N ARG A 47 15.21 12.55 -6.12
CA ARG A 47 13.81 12.65 -6.58
C ARG A 47 12.84 11.92 -5.66
N ASN A 48 13.28 10.78 -5.14
CA ASN A 48 12.48 9.94 -4.27
C ASN A 48 12.75 10.19 -2.77
N ALA A 49 13.58 11.15 -2.42
CA ALA A 49 13.99 11.45 -1.04
C ALA A 49 14.50 10.22 -0.26
N TRP A 50 15.22 9.29 -0.94
CA TRP A 50 15.76 8.11 -0.28
C TRP A 50 16.97 8.45 0.59
N SER A 51 17.04 7.86 1.77
CA SER A 51 18.27 7.80 2.55
C SER A 51 19.31 6.92 1.83
N HIS A 52 20.60 7.08 2.17
CA HIS A 52 21.66 6.22 1.62
C HIS A 52 21.41 4.73 1.92
N GLY A 53 20.83 4.40 3.10
CA GLY A 53 20.45 3.05 3.45
C GLY A 53 19.36 2.48 2.55
N GLU A 54 18.34 3.26 2.23
CA GLU A 54 17.27 2.87 1.31
C GLU A 54 17.77 2.74 -0.14
N ALA A 55 18.59 3.68 -0.59
CA ALA A 55 19.22 3.63 -1.90
C ALA A 55 20.07 2.36 -2.03
N GLY A 56 20.88 2.07 -1.02
CA GLY A 56 21.71 0.87 -0.97
C GLY A 56 20.92 -0.43 -1.06
N LYS A 57 19.83 -0.54 -0.29
CA LYS A 57 18.93 -1.70 -0.34
C LYS A 57 18.33 -1.94 -1.73
N ARG A 58 18.05 -0.88 -2.50
CA ARG A 58 17.44 -0.98 -3.85
C ARG A 58 18.39 -1.54 -4.90
N ILE A 59 19.67 -1.26 -4.79
CA ILE A 59 20.69 -1.77 -5.71
C ILE A 59 21.58 -2.86 -5.10
N GLY A 60 21.27 -3.31 -3.87
CA GLY A 60 22.01 -4.37 -3.20
C GLY A 60 23.44 -3.98 -2.82
N ILE A 61 23.63 -2.75 -2.32
CA ILE A 61 24.91 -2.20 -1.82
C ILE A 61 24.66 -1.67 -0.41
N ASP A 62 25.67 -1.77 0.45
CA ASP A 62 25.58 -1.18 1.79
C ASP A 62 25.41 0.34 1.73
N GLY A 63 24.52 0.88 2.57
CA GLY A 63 24.20 2.32 2.56
C GLY A 63 25.41 3.23 2.87
N SER A 64 26.36 2.77 3.66
CA SER A 64 27.60 3.51 3.93
C SER A 64 28.45 3.70 2.67
N ASN A 65 28.41 2.73 1.76
CA ASN A 65 29.09 2.81 0.47
C ASN A 65 28.41 3.77 -0.51
N ILE A 66 27.09 3.96 -0.43
CA ILE A 66 26.38 4.93 -1.29
C ILE A 66 26.94 6.36 -1.06
N GLY A 67 27.15 6.75 0.19
CA GLY A 67 27.77 8.03 0.51
C GLY A 67 29.20 8.16 -0.04
N ARG A 68 30.00 7.09 0.05
CA ARG A 68 31.37 7.06 -0.51
C ARG A 68 31.36 7.14 -2.02
N ILE A 69 30.45 6.43 -2.71
CA ILE A 69 30.26 6.47 -4.15
C ILE A 69 29.96 7.91 -4.60
N PHE A 70 28.99 8.56 -3.98
CA PHE A 70 28.58 9.92 -4.33
C PHE A 70 29.65 10.99 -4.04
N ASN A 71 30.52 10.74 -3.07
CA ASN A 71 31.64 11.62 -2.72
C ASN A 71 32.96 11.26 -3.46
N GLY A 72 32.95 10.27 -4.37
CA GLY A 72 34.14 9.86 -5.12
C GLY A 72 35.21 9.10 -4.31
N ASN A 73 34.91 8.75 -3.05
CA ASN A 73 35.85 8.12 -2.11
C ASN A 73 35.63 6.60 -1.98
N TYR A 74 34.96 5.99 -2.94
CA TYR A 74 34.72 4.56 -2.93
C TYR A 74 35.95 3.80 -3.45
N ALA A 75 36.56 3.03 -2.56
CA ALA A 75 37.78 2.26 -2.87
C ALA A 75 37.51 0.81 -3.31
N GLY A 76 36.22 0.42 -3.44
CA GLY A 76 35.83 -0.93 -3.81
C GLY A 76 35.72 -1.14 -5.33
N ASN A 77 35.09 -2.25 -5.73
CA ASN A 77 34.91 -2.61 -7.14
C ASN A 77 33.81 -1.76 -7.81
N TRP A 78 34.23 -0.74 -8.57
CA TRP A 78 33.34 0.14 -9.34
C TRP A 78 32.52 -0.60 -10.39
N GLN A 79 33.07 -1.62 -11.06
CA GLN A 79 32.34 -2.38 -12.08
C GLN A 79 31.12 -3.07 -11.50
N ASN A 80 31.23 -3.66 -10.31
CA ASN A 80 30.08 -4.25 -9.60
C ASN A 80 29.01 -3.20 -9.25
N VAL A 81 29.42 -2.00 -8.83
CA VAL A 81 28.50 -0.89 -8.55
C VAL A 81 27.75 -0.47 -9.82
N LEU A 82 28.48 -0.25 -10.90
CA LEU A 82 27.92 0.18 -12.19
C LEU A 82 26.96 -0.85 -12.77
N GLU A 83 27.29 -2.15 -12.69
CA GLU A 83 26.40 -3.23 -13.13
C GLU A 83 25.09 -3.22 -12.35
N LYS A 84 25.14 -3.07 -11.04
CA LYS A 84 23.94 -2.99 -10.20
C LYS A 84 23.10 -1.76 -10.52
N ILE A 85 23.73 -0.59 -10.77
CA ILE A 85 23.00 0.61 -11.18
C ILE A 85 22.41 0.45 -12.58
N ARG A 86 23.13 -0.17 -13.53
CA ARG A 86 22.58 -0.49 -14.87
C ARG A 86 21.36 -1.39 -14.79
N THR A 87 21.46 -2.45 -14.01
CA THR A 87 20.33 -3.38 -13.77
C THR A 87 19.15 -2.64 -13.17
N PHE A 88 19.38 -1.81 -12.16
CA PHE A 88 18.33 -1.01 -11.54
C PHE A 88 17.69 -0.03 -12.54
N ARG A 89 18.50 0.68 -13.34
CA ARG A 89 18.02 1.59 -14.39
C ARG A 89 17.18 0.88 -15.44
N HIS A 90 17.64 -0.28 -15.90
CA HIS A 90 16.89 -1.11 -16.85
C HIS A 90 15.52 -1.53 -16.28
N LEU A 91 15.51 -2.05 -15.04
CA LEU A 91 14.26 -2.42 -14.37
C LEU A 91 13.31 -1.22 -14.16
N GLN A 92 13.83 -0.05 -13.86
CA GLN A 92 13.04 1.17 -13.74
C GLN A 92 12.43 1.57 -15.09
N ALA A 93 13.23 1.60 -16.16
CA ALA A 93 12.75 1.89 -17.50
C ALA A 93 11.67 0.90 -17.97
N GLU A 94 11.84 -0.39 -17.67
CA GLU A 94 10.79 -1.39 -17.97
C GLU A 94 9.51 -1.17 -17.14
N ARG A 95 9.66 -0.78 -15.87
CA ARG A 95 8.51 -0.47 -15.01
C ARG A 95 7.78 0.80 -15.45
N GLU A 96 8.50 1.81 -15.92
CA GLU A 96 7.92 3.05 -16.44
C GLU A 96 7.15 2.82 -17.75
N LYS A 97 7.60 1.86 -18.54
CA LYS A 97 6.87 1.41 -19.74
C LYS A 97 5.60 0.62 -19.41
N MET A 98 5.46 0.08 -18.19
CA MET A 98 4.24 -0.63 -17.81
C MET A 98 3.07 0.34 -17.70
N THR A 99 2.04 0.11 -18.49
CA THR A 99 0.79 0.86 -18.41
C THR A 99 0.20 0.66 -17.02
N ARG A 100 0.17 1.70 -16.21
CA ARG A 100 -0.58 1.72 -14.95
C ARG A 100 -1.78 2.61 -15.19
N ALA A 101 -2.95 2.02 -15.16
CA ALA A 101 -4.18 2.80 -15.20
C ALA A 101 -4.30 3.65 -13.93
N GLU A 102 -4.91 4.82 -14.07
CA GLU A 102 -5.42 5.56 -12.94
C GLU A 102 -6.44 4.71 -12.17
N PHE A 103 -6.81 5.17 -10.98
CA PHE A 103 -7.80 4.45 -10.18
C PHE A 103 -9.13 4.33 -10.91
N VAL A 104 -9.61 3.09 -11.08
CA VAL A 104 -10.88 2.81 -11.75
C VAL A 104 -12.00 2.68 -10.73
N GLU A 105 -13.05 3.47 -10.91
CA GLU A 105 -14.23 3.45 -10.04
C GLU A 105 -15.15 2.28 -10.39
N THR A 106 -14.97 1.19 -9.66
CA THR A 106 -15.74 -0.05 -9.76
C THR A 106 -16.88 -0.09 -8.76
N SER A 107 -17.75 -1.09 -8.86
CA SER A 107 -18.80 -1.34 -7.86
C SER A 107 -18.21 -1.56 -6.46
N VAL A 108 -17.03 -2.16 -6.37
CA VAL A 108 -16.30 -2.31 -5.08
C VAL A 108 -15.96 -0.95 -4.49
N TRP A 109 -15.47 -0.01 -5.31
CA TRP A 109 -15.20 1.36 -4.87
C TRP A 109 -16.46 2.05 -4.37
N GLU A 110 -17.54 1.98 -5.13
CA GLU A 110 -18.81 2.64 -4.77
C GLU A 110 -19.33 2.15 -3.41
N ARG A 111 -19.28 0.84 -3.17
CA ARG A 111 -19.71 0.24 -1.89
C ARG A 111 -18.77 0.57 -0.74
N VAL A 112 -17.45 0.56 -0.97
CA VAL A 112 -16.46 0.96 0.03
C VAL A 112 -16.65 2.42 0.42
N ARG A 113 -16.80 3.31 -0.57
CA ARG A 113 -17.05 4.74 -0.34
C ARG A 113 -18.32 4.96 0.49
N GLN A 114 -19.44 4.36 0.09
CA GLN A 114 -20.71 4.45 0.83
C GLN A 114 -20.56 3.97 2.27
N THR A 115 -19.88 2.84 2.48
CA THR A 115 -19.64 2.30 3.84
C THR A 115 -18.82 3.27 4.69
N CYS A 116 -17.77 3.84 4.14
CA CYS A 116 -16.92 4.82 4.82
C CYS A 116 -17.68 6.12 5.13
N ASP A 117 -18.45 6.65 4.16
CA ASP A 117 -19.27 7.84 4.33
C ASP A 117 -20.32 7.64 5.43
N MET A 118 -21.01 6.49 5.43
CA MET A 118 -22.00 6.16 6.47
C MET A 118 -21.36 6.10 7.86
N ALA A 119 -20.22 5.45 8.00
CA ALA A 119 -19.52 5.35 9.28
C ALA A 119 -19.05 6.72 9.78
N LEU A 120 -18.50 7.56 8.90
CA LEU A 120 -18.00 8.90 9.25
C LEU A 120 -19.12 9.84 9.63
N ILE A 121 -20.16 9.94 8.80
CA ILE A 121 -21.26 10.90 8.99
C ILE A 121 -22.06 10.59 10.27
N ASN A 122 -22.31 9.30 10.52
CA ASN A 122 -23.10 8.89 11.67
C ASN A 122 -22.27 8.65 12.94
N GLN A 123 -20.92 8.72 12.85
CA GLN A 123 -20.02 8.47 13.98
C GLN A 123 -20.25 7.06 14.58
N MET A 124 -20.48 6.09 13.72
CA MET A 124 -20.81 4.72 14.09
C MET A 124 -19.87 3.72 13.41
N PRO A 125 -19.72 2.52 13.97
CA PRO A 125 -18.98 1.47 13.31
C PRO A 125 -19.71 0.91 12.09
N ALA A 126 -18.95 0.43 11.12
CA ALA A 126 -19.42 -0.32 9.96
C ALA A 126 -18.49 -1.50 9.67
N ILE A 127 -19.06 -2.58 9.15
CA ILE A 127 -18.34 -3.79 8.77
C ILE A 127 -18.30 -3.89 7.25
N LEU A 128 -17.10 -4.12 6.70
CA LEU A 128 -16.87 -4.36 5.28
C LEU A 128 -16.25 -5.74 5.07
N VAL A 129 -16.95 -6.64 4.42
CA VAL A 129 -16.49 -8.00 4.16
C VAL A 129 -16.45 -8.29 2.66
N GLY A 130 -15.46 -9.01 2.21
CA GLY A 130 -15.39 -9.49 0.83
C GLY A 130 -14.20 -10.42 0.63
N VAL A 131 -14.22 -11.19 -0.43
CA VAL A 131 -13.13 -12.13 -0.75
C VAL A 131 -11.78 -11.42 -0.88
N SER A 132 -10.72 -12.18 -0.67
CA SER A 132 -9.36 -11.66 -0.90
C SER A 132 -9.17 -11.24 -2.36
N GLN A 133 -8.36 -10.20 -2.60
CA GLN A 133 -7.99 -9.72 -3.94
C GLN A 133 -9.12 -9.10 -4.78
N ILE A 134 -10.29 -8.81 -4.19
CA ILE A 134 -11.38 -8.11 -4.90
C ILE A 134 -11.17 -6.59 -5.03
N GLY A 135 -10.18 -6.02 -4.36
CA GLY A 135 -9.86 -4.59 -4.44
C GLY A 135 -10.13 -3.77 -3.19
N LYS A 136 -10.59 -4.37 -2.07
CA LYS A 136 -10.93 -3.67 -0.80
C LYS A 136 -9.86 -2.69 -0.33
N THR A 137 -8.66 -3.21 -0.06
CA THR A 137 -7.52 -2.41 0.44
C THR A 137 -7.17 -1.25 -0.48
N HIS A 138 -7.26 -1.46 -1.81
CA HIS A 138 -7.00 -0.41 -2.79
C HIS A 138 -8.07 0.68 -2.73
N ALA A 139 -9.33 0.29 -2.66
CA ALA A 139 -10.45 1.21 -2.51
C ALA A 139 -10.40 1.98 -1.17
N LEU A 140 -10.09 1.33 -0.05
CA LEU A 140 -9.96 2.00 1.25
C LEU A 140 -8.83 3.04 1.27
N LYS A 141 -7.67 2.72 0.66
CA LYS A 141 -6.56 3.66 0.53
C LYS A 141 -6.90 4.82 -0.40
N GLU A 142 -7.62 4.56 -1.48
CA GLU A 142 -8.09 5.60 -2.38
C GLU A 142 -9.12 6.51 -1.71
N TYR A 143 -10.01 5.96 -0.88
CA TYR A 143 -10.92 6.75 -0.05
C TYR A 143 -10.14 7.70 0.88
N MET A 144 -9.14 7.18 1.58
CA MET A 144 -8.26 8.01 2.42
C MET A 144 -7.57 9.11 1.61
N ARG A 145 -7.08 8.81 0.40
CA ARG A 145 -6.39 9.76 -0.47
C ARG A 145 -7.30 10.90 -0.97
N ARG A 146 -8.56 10.58 -1.29
CA ARG A 146 -9.55 11.54 -1.82
C ARG A 146 -10.31 12.27 -0.73
N SER A 147 -10.31 11.76 0.49
CA SER A 147 -11.08 12.34 1.59
C SER A 147 -10.51 13.70 2.02
N HIS A 148 -11.38 14.67 2.20
CA HIS A 148 -11.06 15.94 2.85
C HIS A 148 -11.14 15.85 4.39
N HIS A 149 -11.62 14.73 4.91
CA HIS A 149 -11.72 14.45 6.33
C HIS A 149 -10.46 13.78 6.88
N LEU A 150 -10.32 13.76 8.19
CA LEU A 150 -9.23 13.10 8.85
C LEU A 150 -9.47 11.57 8.83
N VAL A 151 -8.89 10.87 7.86
CA VAL A 151 -8.98 9.42 7.74
C VAL A 151 -7.68 8.78 8.21
N ARG A 152 -7.78 7.84 9.13
CA ARG A 152 -6.67 7.03 9.65
C ARG A 152 -6.83 5.60 9.17
N TYR A 153 -5.84 5.08 8.48
CA TYR A 153 -5.85 3.72 7.95
C TYR A 153 -4.80 2.88 8.68
N VAL A 154 -5.24 1.76 9.22
CA VAL A 154 -4.38 0.77 9.87
C VAL A 154 -4.64 -0.61 9.29
N ARG A 155 -3.60 -1.40 9.14
CA ARG A 155 -3.68 -2.81 8.78
C ARG A 155 -3.26 -3.64 9.98
N ILE A 156 -4.11 -4.59 10.40
CA ILE A 156 -3.79 -5.50 11.50
C ILE A 156 -2.62 -6.41 11.10
N PRO A 157 -1.55 -6.50 11.92
CA PRO A 157 -0.46 -7.41 11.68
C PRO A 157 -0.91 -8.88 11.76
N ALA A 158 -0.39 -9.73 10.88
CA ALA A 158 -0.70 -11.16 10.90
C ALA A 158 -0.20 -11.82 12.19
N GLY A 159 -1.09 -12.44 12.96
CA GLY A 159 -0.76 -13.10 14.23
C GLY A 159 -0.20 -12.16 15.29
N GLY A 160 -0.38 -10.84 15.13
CA GLY A 160 0.18 -9.81 16.01
C GLY A 160 -0.37 -9.88 17.43
N THR A 161 0.43 -9.41 18.37
CA THR A 161 0.03 -9.23 19.77
C THR A 161 -0.85 -7.99 19.93
N LEU A 162 -1.50 -7.83 21.09
CA LEU A 162 -2.18 -6.57 21.43
C LEU A 162 -1.23 -5.36 21.29
N ARG A 163 0.03 -5.51 21.70
CA ARG A 163 1.03 -4.44 21.59
C ARG A 163 1.32 -4.05 20.13
N ASP A 164 1.45 -5.04 19.24
CA ASP A 164 1.70 -4.78 17.83
C ASP A 164 0.52 -4.05 17.18
N THR A 165 -0.71 -4.43 17.55
CA THR A 165 -1.92 -3.76 17.09
C THR A 165 -2.02 -2.33 17.61
N LEU A 166 -1.74 -2.11 18.92
CA LEU A 166 -1.70 -0.76 19.50
C LEU A 166 -0.68 0.13 18.78
N PHE A 167 0.50 -0.40 18.48
CA PHE A 167 1.55 0.35 17.80
C PHE A 167 1.17 0.67 16.35
N ALA A 168 0.53 -0.27 15.64
CA ALA A 168 0.02 -0.02 14.30
C ALA A 168 -1.05 1.10 14.27
N ILE A 169 -1.96 1.11 15.26
CA ILE A 169 -2.96 2.17 15.38
C ILE A 169 -2.30 3.50 15.77
N ALA A 170 -1.34 3.50 16.70
CA ALA A 170 -0.60 4.69 17.11
C ALA A 170 0.15 5.33 15.93
N ASP A 171 0.83 4.51 15.12
CA ASP A 171 1.52 4.96 13.91
C ASP A 171 0.54 5.59 12.90
N ALA A 172 -0.59 4.94 12.65
CA ALA A 172 -1.64 5.47 11.79
C ALA A 172 -2.23 6.80 12.31
N CYS A 173 -2.31 6.97 13.63
CA CYS A 173 -2.74 8.21 14.26
C CYS A 173 -1.65 9.29 14.31
N GLY A 174 -0.40 8.96 13.93
CA GLY A 174 0.73 9.89 14.00
C GLY A 174 1.20 10.16 15.44
N VAL A 175 0.91 9.26 16.38
CA VAL A 175 1.34 9.37 17.78
C VAL A 175 2.46 8.37 18.05
N GLY A 176 3.50 8.83 18.74
CA GLY A 176 4.68 8.00 18.99
C GLY A 176 4.34 6.74 19.79
N ALA A 177 4.82 5.59 19.30
CA ALA A 177 4.79 4.33 20.03
C ALA A 177 5.77 4.40 21.21
N GLY A 178 5.27 4.61 22.42
CA GLY A 178 6.06 4.60 23.63
C GLY A 178 6.23 3.19 24.20
N VAL A 179 7.10 3.03 25.18
CA VAL A 179 7.35 1.73 25.83
C VAL A 179 6.13 1.25 26.64
N ASN A 180 5.34 2.17 27.18
CA ASN A 180 4.19 1.88 28.06
C ASN A 180 2.88 1.83 27.23
N ALA A 181 2.27 0.64 27.18
CA ALA A 181 1.02 0.39 26.43
C ALA A 181 -0.15 1.28 26.89
N LEU A 182 -0.29 1.57 28.20
CA LEU A 182 -1.35 2.43 28.72
C LEU A 182 -1.21 3.87 28.21
N ARG A 183 0.01 4.39 28.15
CA ARG A 183 0.26 5.73 27.58
C ARG A 183 0.01 5.77 26.08
N VAL A 184 0.33 4.70 25.37
CA VAL A 184 0.02 4.60 23.93
C VAL A 184 -1.49 4.60 23.70
N ARG A 185 -2.27 3.84 24.49
CA ARG A 185 -3.76 3.87 24.44
C ARG A 185 -4.29 5.28 24.65
N ALA A 186 -3.88 5.95 25.72
CA ALA A 186 -4.33 7.31 26.01
C ALA A 186 -4.01 8.30 24.87
N ARG A 187 -2.83 8.18 24.22
CA ARG A 187 -2.46 9.01 23.07
C ARG A 187 -3.34 8.71 21.84
N ILE A 188 -3.65 7.44 21.58
CA ILE A 188 -4.55 7.07 20.47
C ILE A 188 -5.91 7.70 20.71
N LEU A 189 -6.49 7.54 21.90
CA LEU A 189 -7.79 8.11 22.26
C LEU A 189 -7.81 9.65 22.11
N SER A 190 -6.73 10.32 22.53
CA SER A 190 -6.61 11.78 22.37
C SER A 190 -6.43 12.24 20.92
N ALA A 191 -5.95 11.38 20.02
CA ALA A 191 -5.70 11.72 18.61
C ALA A 191 -6.94 11.49 17.72
N LEU A 192 -7.96 10.82 18.23
CA LEU A 192 -9.19 10.51 17.53
C LEU A 192 -10.34 11.36 18.07
N ASN A 193 -11.29 11.69 17.24
CA ASN A 193 -12.48 12.46 17.62
C ASN A 193 -13.62 12.23 16.62
N SER A 194 -14.78 12.84 16.85
CA SER A 194 -15.98 12.72 16.03
C SER A 194 -15.83 13.14 14.55
N ARG A 195 -14.75 13.81 14.18
CA ARG A 195 -14.43 14.18 12.78
C ARG A 195 -13.46 13.22 12.11
N THR A 196 -13.04 12.18 12.82
CA THR A 196 -12.07 11.20 12.34
C THR A 196 -12.80 9.94 11.87
N LEU A 197 -12.35 9.35 10.76
CA LEU A 197 -12.66 7.99 10.37
C LEU A 197 -11.44 7.10 10.63
N LEU A 198 -11.58 6.09 11.47
CA LEU A 198 -10.58 5.04 11.65
C LEU A 198 -10.95 3.84 10.78
N ILE A 199 -10.07 3.45 9.87
CA ILE A 199 -10.22 2.27 9.03
C ILE A 199 -9.26 1.20 9.53
N ILE A 200 -9.81 0.05 9.94
CA ILE A 200 -9.04 -1.12 10.38
C ILE A 200 -9.19 -2.22 9.33
N ASP A 201 -8.16 -2.40 8.51
CA ASP A 201 -8.12 -3.41 7.45
C ASP A 201 -7.50 -4.73 7.96
N GLU A 202 -7.86 -5.83 7.30
CA GLU A 202 -7.40 -7.19 7.59
C GLU A 202 -7.77 -7.67 9.01
N LEU A 203 -8.91 -7.25 9.58
CA LEU A 203 -9.33 -7.61 10.94
C LEU A 203 -9.36 -9.12 11.17
N HIS A 204 -9.61 -9.93 10.13
CA HIS A 204 -9.56 -11.39 10.22
C HIS A 204 -8.19 -11.94 10.63
N GLN A 205 -7.10 -11.15 10.60
CA GLN A 205 -5.81 -11.58 11.11
C GLN A 205 -5.84 -11.85 12.62
N LEU A 206 -6.83 -11.30 13.35
CA LEU A 206 -7.04 -11.61 14.76
C LEU A 206 -7.43 -13.06 15.00
N THR A 207 -8.03 -13.74 14.02
CA THR A 207 -8.38 -15.18 14.15
C THR A 207 -7.13 -16.07 14.24
N LEU A 208 -5.99 -15.58 13.77
CA LEU A 208 -4.67 -16.25 13.87
C LEU A 208 -3.96 -15.96 15.21
N ALA A 209 -4.46 -15.01 15.99
CA ALA A 209 -3.91 -14.69 17.31
C ALA A 209 -4.49 -15.63 18.38
N LYS A 210 -3.86 -15.63 19.56
CA LYS A 210 -4.45 -16.31 20.73
C LYS A 210 -5.82 -15.68 21.04
N PRO A 211 -6.86 -16.46 21.36
CA PRO A 211 -8.23 -15.95 21.57
C PRO A 211 -8.29 -14.76 22.54
N MET A 212 -7.58 -14.84 23.67
CA MET A 212 -7.51 -13.74 24.64
C MET A 212 -6.88 -12.46 24.07
N THR A 213 -5.94 -12.57 23.13
CA THR A 213 -5.36 -11.40 22.44
C THR A 213 -6.38 -10.73 21.53
N ALA A 214 -7.10 -11.54 20.76
CA ALA A 214 -8.15 -11.07 19.87
C ALA A 214 -9.26 -10.34 20.65
N VAL A 215 -9.73 -10.91 21.75
CA VAL A 215 -10.71 -10.28 22.65
C VAL A 215 -10.20 -8.92 23.16
N LYS A 216 -8.97 -8.85 23.67
CA LYS A 216 -8.39 -7.58 24.15
C LYS A 216 -8.27 -6.51 23.05
N VAL A 217 -7.98 -6.91 21.82
CA VAL A 217 -7.95 -5.98 20.68
C VAL A 217 -9.35 -5.48 20.37
N MET A 218 -10.35 -6.34 20.34
CA MET A 218 -11.75 -5.95 20.10
C MET A 218 -12.28 -5.04 21.21
N GLU A 219 -11.97 -5.32 22.47
CA GLU A 219 -12.32 -4.44 23.60
C GLU A 219 -11.67 -3.06 23.44
N PHE A 220 -10.42 -2.98 23.00
CA PHE A 220 -9.79 -1.69 22.74
C PHE A 220 -10.42 -0.94 21.55
N ILE A 221 -10.79 -1.65 20.49
CA ILE A 221 -11.52 -1.05 19.36
C ILE A 221 -12.87 -0.49 19.82
N ARG A 222 -13.54 -1.18 20.72
CA ARG A 222 -14.78 -0.70 21.34
C ARG A 222 -14.55 0.53 22.21
N GLU A 223 -13.53 0.54 23.05
CA GLU A 223 -13.15 1.70 23.85
C GLU A 223 -12.87 2.94 22.98
N ILE A 224 -12.20 2.76 21.84
CA ILE A 224 -12.00 3.85 20.87
C ILE A 224 -13.35 4.46 20.46
N LEU A 225 -14.35 3.65 20.14
CA LEU A 225 -15.68 4.14 19.76
C LEU A 225 -16.36 4.89 20.89
N ASP A 226 -16.39 4.26 22.08
CA ASP A 226 -17.11 4.78 23.23
C ASP A 226 -16.50 6.11 23.75
N GLU A 227 -15.16 6.26 23.69
CA GLU A 227 -14.45 7.42 24.22
C GLU A 227 -14.29 8.57 23.21
N THR A 228 -14.20 8.26 21.90
CA THR A 228 -13.84 9.27 20.91
C THR A 228 -15.00 9.72 20.02
N GLY A 229 -16.03 8.89 19.89
CA GLY A 229 -17.13 9.11 18.94
C GLY A 229 -16.66 9.16 17.48
N CYS A 230 -15.49 8.60 17.15
CA CYS A 230 -15.03 8.56 15.77
C CYS A 230 -15.84 7.57 14.92
N GLY A 231 -15.95 7.82 13.62
CA GLY A 231 -16.42 6.81 12.68
C GLY A 231 -15.41 5.66 12.60
N LEU A 232 -15.88 4.43 12.47
CA LEU A 232 -15.02 3.25 12.37
C LEU A 232 -15.46 2.34 11.23
N VAL A 233 -14.50 1.93 10.38
CA VAL A 233 -14.73 0.83 9.41
C VAL A 233 -13.79 -0.31 9.73
N VAL A 234 -14.36 -1.48 10.02
CA VAL A 234 -13.58 -2.71 10.14
C VAL A 234 -13.73 -3.53 8.86
N CYS A 235 -12.60 -3.92 8.27
CA CYS A 235 -12.56 -4.62 7.01
C CYS A 235 -11.90 -5.98 7.15
N GLY A 236 -12.47 -7.00 6.50
CA GLY A 236 -11.92 -8.35 6.52
C GLY A 236 -12.30 -9.20 5.31
N THR A 237 -11.85 -10.44 5.34
CA THR A 237 -12.21 -11.45 4.35
C THR A 237 -13.44 -12.26 4.79
N ARG A 238 -13.81 -13.28 4.00
CA ARG A 238 -14.86 -14.25 4.38
C ARG A 238 -14.53 -14.98 5.69
N ALA A 239 -13.26 -15.10 6.07
CA ALA A 239 -12.88 -15.65 7.37
C ALA A 239 -13.42 -14.81 8.54
N LEU A 240 -13.41 -13.47 8.42
CA LEU A 240 -14.06 -12.60 9.41
C LEU A 240 -15.56 -12.85 9.48
N GLN A 241 -16.21 -13.03 8.33
CA GLN A 241 -17.64 -13.33 8.29
C GLN A 241 -17.98 -14.68 8.94
N GLN A 242 -17.17 -15.70 8.74
CA GLN A 242 -17.33 -17.00 9.38
C GLN A 242 -17.14 -16.91 10.90
N GLU A 243 -16.14 -16.15 11.33
CA GLU A 243 -15.88 -15.90 12.75
C GLU A 243 -17.05 -15.15 13.42
N LEU A 244 -17.64 -14.17 12.73
CA LEU A 244 -18.84 -13.44 13.17
C LEU A 244 -20.05 -14.37 13.39
N LEU A 245 -20.19 -15.42 12.58
CA LEU A 245 -21.36 -16.29 12.60
C LEU A 245 -21.21 -17.49 13.55
N GLN A 246 -20.02 -18.08 13.64
CA GLN A 246 -19.81 -19.39 14.26
C GLN A 246 -18.45 -19.55 14.96
N GLY A 247 -17.65 -18.48 15.03
CA GLY A 247 -16.30 -18.54 15.58
C GLY A 247 -16.24 -18.48 17.10
N GLN A 248 -15.02 -18.67 17.63
CA GLN A 248 -14.75 -18.57 19.07
C GLN A 248 -14.97 -17.15 19.62
N MET A 249 -14.94 -16.14 18.76
CA MET A 249 -15.19 -14.75 19.09
C MET A 249 -16.61 -14.29 18.74
N ALA A 250 -17.50 -15.18 18.32
CA ALA A 250 -18.83 -14.83 17.82
C ALA A 250 -19.62 -13.95 18.79
N ALA A 251 -19.63 -14.27 20.08
CA ALA A 251 -20.35 -13.47 21.09
C ALA A 251 -19.84 -12.03 21.21
N TRP A 252 -18.53 -11.80 21.06
CA TRP A 252 -17.92 -10.46 21.11
C TRP A 252 -18.16 -9.69 19.82
N LEU A 253 -18.05 -10.37 18.70
CA LEU A 253 -18.28 -9.79 17.38
C LEU A 253 -19.77 -9.51 17.15
N ASP A 254 -20.68 -10.30 17.71
CA ASP A 254 -22.12 -10.04 17.68
C ASP A 254 -22.45 -8.72 18.39
N GLN A 255 -21.93 -8.49 19.60
CA GLN A 255 -22.10 -7.21 20.30
C GLN A 255 -21.55 -6.03 19.51
N PHE A 256 -20.45 -6.21 18.80
CA PHE A 256 -19.88 -5.18 17.92
C PHE A 256 -20.78 -4.98 16.69
N GLU A 257 -21.25 -6.06 16.05
CA GLU A 257 -22.11 -6.02 14.88
C GLU A 257 -23.43 -5.30 15.17
N GLN A 258 -24.03 -5.53 16.34
CA GLN A 258 -25.27 -4.85 16.77
C GLN A 258 -25.12 -3.33 16.91
N ARG A 259 -23.90 -2.83 17.09
CA ARG A 259 -23.60 -1.39 17.10
C ARG A 259 -23.34 -0.81 15.71
N CYS A 260 -23.12 -1.66 14.71
CA CYS A 260 -22.76 -1.23 13.38
C CYS A 260 -23.95 -0.63 12.63
N ILE A 261 -23.74 0.55 12.02
CA ILE A 261 -24.72 1.17 11.14
C ILE A 261 -24.98 0.33 9.89
N THR A 262 -23.99 -0.42 9.44
CA THR A 262 -24.10 -1.28 8.26
C THR A 262 -23.09 -2.42 8.28
N ARG A 263 -23.50 -3.51 7.64
CA ARG A 263 -22.62 -4.61 7.27
C ARG A 263 -22.65 -4.77 5.75
N THR A 264 -21.61 -4.27 5.11
CA THR A 264 -21.44 -4.35 3.66
C THR A 264 -20.71 -5.63 3.28
N VAL A 265 -21.38 -6.50 2.53
CA VAL A 265 -20.76 -7.69 1.95
C VAL A 265 -20.57 -7.46 0.46
N LEU A 266 -19.31 -7.47 0.04
CA LEU A 266 -18.93 -7.30 -1.37
C LEU A 266 -19.15 -8.60 -2.14
N ASP A 267 -19.48 -8.47 -3.42
CA ASP A 267 -19.63 -9.61 -4.31
C ASP A 267 -18.30 -10.36 -4.48
N ASP A 268 -18.39 -11.68 -4.63
CA ASP A 268 -17.20 -12.52 -4.77
C ASP A 268 -16.59 -12.47 -6.18
N ARG A 269 -17.36 -11.99 -7.15
CA ARG A 269 -16.98 -11.90 -8.56
C ARG A 269 -17.06 -10.46 -9.05
N LEU A 270 -16.26 -10.17 -10.05
CA LEU A 270 -16.36 -8.91 -10.78
C LEU A 270 -17.59 -8.91 -11.66
N SER A 271 -18.29 -7.79 -11.72
CA SER A 271 -19.34 -7.58 -12.72
C SER A 271 -18.73 -7.39 -14.12
N ASP A 272 -19.46 -7.76 -15.17
CA ASP A 272 -19.02 -7.53 -16.55
C ASP A 272 -18.78 -6.03 -16.80
N ARG A 273 -19.54 -5.15 -16.13
CA ARG A 273 -19.33 -3.69 -16.16
C ARG A 273 -17.98 -3.28 -15.56
N ASP A 274 -17.61 -3.84 -14.43
CA ASP A 274 -16.33 -3.53 -13.78
C ASP A 274 -15.16 -4.07 -14.60
N ILE A 275 -15.31 -5.28 -15.16
CA ILE A 275 -14.32 -5.86 -16.05
C ILE A 275 -14.08 -4.92 -17.25
N GLY A 276 -15.17 -4.43 -17.89
CA GLY A 276 -15.08 -3.50 -19.02
C GLY A 276 -14.39 -2.19 -18.64
N LYS A 277 -14.78 -1.54 -17.52
CA LYS A 277 -14.13 -0.31 -17.04
C LYS A 277 -12.63 -0.49 -16.81
N VAL A 278 -12.25 -1.62 -16.20
CA VAL A 278 -10.83 -1.90 -15.92
C VAL A 278 -10.08 -2.20 -17.21
N ALA A 279 -10.65 -2.98 -18.12
CA ALA A 279 -10.04 -3.28 -19.41
C ALA A 279 -9.80 -2.02 -20.25
N GLU A 280 -10.79 -1.14 -20.33
CA GLU A 280 -10.71 0.16 -21.02
C GLU A 280 -9.58 1.02 -20.46
N ALA A 281 -9.45 1.11 -19.12
CA ALA A 281 -8.37 1.84 -18.46
C ALA A 281 -6.96 1.28 -18.76
N TYR A 282 -6.88 0.00 -19.19
CA TYR A 282 -5.65 -0.62 -19.66
C TYR A 282 -5.52 -0.67 -21.19
N GLY A 283 -6.38 0.06 -21.91
CA GLY A 283 -6.31 0.24 -23.35
C GLY A 283 -7.00 -0.87 -24.16
N VAL A 284 -7.84 -1.68 -23.54
CA VAL A 284 -8.67 -2.69 -24.24
C VAL A 284 -10.10 -2.17 -24.33
N ALA A 285 -10.45 -1.58 -25.49
CA ALA A 285 -11.77 -0.98 -25.72
C ALA A 285 -12.80 -1.97 -26.28
N GLU A 286 -12.36 -3.09 -26.82
CA GLU A 286 -13.22 -4.10 -27.44
C GLU A 286 -13.97 -4.92 -26.39
N LYS A 287 -15.14 -5.44 -26.78
CA LYS A 287 -15.85 -6.41 -25.94
C LYS A 287 -15.15 -7.78 -26.04
N PRO A 288 -15.00 -8.51 -24.92
CA PRO A 288 -14.45 -9.85 -24.96
C PRO A 288 -15.42 -10.81 -25.69
N ASP A 289 -14.86 -11.79 -26.38
CA ASP A 289 -15.61 -12.93 -26.90
C ASP A 289 -16.13 -13.84 -25.78
N GLY A 290 -16.92 -14.85 -26.14
CA GLY A 290 -17.56 -15.72 -25.16
C GLY A 290 -16.56 -16.54 -24.33
N ASP A 291 -15.44 -16.96 -24.89
CA ASP A 291 -14.44 -17.77 -24.19
C ASP A 291 -13.56 -16.91 -23.30
N THR A 292 -13.14 -15.75 -23.77
CA THR A 292 -12.45 -14.75 -22.94
C THR A 292 -13.34 -14.34 -21.75
N LEU A 293 -14.63 -14.10 -21.98
CA LEU A 293 -15.57 -13.70 -20.93
C LEU A 293 -15.73 -14.81 -19.86
N LYS A 294 -15.74 -16.08 -20.24
CA LYS A 294 -15.74 -17.21 -19.30
C LYS A 294 -14.50 -17.15 -18.38
N VAL A 295 -13.32 -16.91 -18.95
CA VAL A 295 -12.07 -16.76 -18.18
C VAL A 295 -12.16 -15.56 -17.24
N LEU A 296 -12.56 -14.39 -17.76
CA LEU A 296 -12.64 -13.15 -16.98
C LEU A 296 -13.52 -13.28 -15.73
N ARG A 297 -14.67 -13.94 -15.85
CA ARG A 297 -15.62 -14.19 -14.74
C ARG A 297 -15.06 -15.09 -13.63
N THR A 298 -13.97 -15.83 -13.88
CA THR A 298 -13.29 -16.63 -12.85
C THR A 298 -12.24 -15.84 -12.09
N LEU A 299 -11.83 -14.68 -12.62
CA LEU A 299 -10.73 -13.91 -12.09
C LEU A 299 -11.19 -12.96 -10.97
N ARG A 300 -10.25 -12.62 -10.10
CA ARG A 300 -10.38 -11.53 -9.14
C ARG A 300 -9.65 -10.29 -9.65
N MET A 301 -10.00 -9.12 -9.12
CA MET A 301 -9.47 -7.82 -9.56
C MET A 301 -7.95 -7.80 -9.68
N ASN A 302 -7.24 -8.26 -8.66
CA ASN A 302 -5.76 -8.26 -8.69
C ASN A 302 -5.19 -9.12 -9.83
N ARG A 303 -5.81 -10.28 -10.12
CA ARG A 303 -5.37 -11.16 -11.22
C ARG A 303 -5.70 -10.54 -12.57
N LEU A 304 -6.90 -9.97 -12.73
CA LEU A 304 -7.31 -9.26 -13.94
C LEU A 304 -6.33 -8.12 -14.27
N VAL A 305 -6.06 -7.24 -13.30
CA VAL A 305 -5.13 -6.13 -13.47
C VAL A 305 -3.73 -6.59 -13.89
N LYS A 306 -3.18 -7.61 -13.23
CA LYS A 306 -1.86 -8.16 -13.57
C LYS A 306 -1.81 -8.70 -15.00
N LEU A 307 -2.85 -9.41 -15.42
CA LEU A 307 -2.92 -9.96 -16.78
C LEU A 307 -3.07 -8.85 -17.83
N LEU A 308 -3.85 -7.82 -17.56
CA LEU A 308 -3.95 -6.65 -18.44
C LEU A 308 -2.62 -5.89 -18.56
N MET A 309 -1.87 -5.75 -17.48
CA MET A 309 -0.52 -5.18 -17.52
C MET A 309 0.43 -6.01 -18.39
N LEU A 310 0.38 -7.34 -18.28
CA LEU A 310 1.17 -8.24 -19.13
C LEU A 310 0.74 -8.17 -20.58
N ALA A 311 -0.58 -8.14 -20.85
CA ALA A 311 -1.14 -7.95 -22.18
C ALA A 311 -0.64 -6.67 -22.85
N GLY A 312 -0.66 -5.55 -22.12
CA GLY A 312 -0.11 -4.28 -22.59
C GLY A 312 1.40 -4.33 -22.84
N THR A 313 2.13 -5.17 -22.12
CA THR A 313 3.56 -5.39 -22.38
C THR A 313 3.79 -6.20 -23.66
N LEU A 314 2.96 -7.22 -23.90
CA LEU A 314 3.02 -8.02 -25.13
C LEU A 314 2.64 -7.19 -26.37
N ALA A 315 1.55 -6.42 -26.28
CA ALA A 315 1.08 -5.54 -27.35
C ALA A 315 2.16 -4.52 -27.76
N ARG A 316 2.83 -3.89 -26.79
CA ARG A 316 3.93 -2.95 -27.07
C ARG A 316 5.12 -3.59 -27.77
N LYS A 317 5.49 -4.83 -27.41
CA LYS A 317 6.57 -5.55 -28.10
C LYS A 317 6.23 -5.83 -29.57
N GLN A 318 4.95 -5.87 -29.90
CA GLN A 318 4.43 -6.07 -31.25
C GLN A 318 4.07 -4.74 -31.94
N GLU A 319 4.25 -3.61 -31.25
CA GLU A 319 3.86 -2.27 -31.72
C GLU A 319 2.35 -2.18 -32.08
N MET A 320 1.52 -2.89 -31.33
CA MET A 320 0.08 -2.99 -31.55
C MET A 320 -0.72 -2.45 -30.35
N PRO A 321 -1.99 -2.02 -30.57
CA PRO A 321 -2.91 -1.75 -29.49
C PRO A 321 -3.15 -3.00 -28.63
N THR A 322 -3.43 -2.81 -27.33
CA THR A 322 -3.75 -3.94 -26.44
C THR A 322 -5.12 -4.51 -26.79
N THR A 323 -5.19 -5.82 -27.00
CA THR A 323 -6.41 -6.56 -27.35
C THR A 323 -6.66 -7.73 -26.37
N TRP A 324 -7.81 -8.36 -26.48
CA TRP A 324 -8.12 -9.57 -25.72
C TRP A 324 -7.25 -10.77 -26.12
N ASP A 325 -6.73 -10.82 -27.34
CA ASP A 325 -5.77 -11.86 -27.76
C ASP A 325 -4.46 -11.74 -26.97
N HIS A 326 -3.96 -10.52 -26.76
CA HIS A 326 -2.80 -10.30 -25.90
C HIS A 326 -3.07 -10.70 -24.44
N PHE A 327 -4.30 -10.44 -23.95
CA PHE A 327 -4.73 -10.88 -22.63
C PHE A 327 -4.77 -12.41 -22.52
N MET A 328 -5.34 -13.10 -23.49
CA MET A 328 -5.39 -14.56 -23.50
C MET A 328 -4.01 -15.19 -23.67
N ALA A 329 -3.12 -14.58 -24.45
CA ALA A 329 -1.72 -14.99 -24.53
C ALA A 329 -1.02 -14.84 -23.17
N ALA A 330 -1.22 -13.72 -22.48
CA ALA A 330 -0.69 -13.50 -21.13
C ALA A 330 -1.26 -14.50 -20.11
N TYR A 331 -2.57 -14.76 -20.18
CA TYR A 331 -3.24 -15.75 -19.33
C TYR A 331 -2.67 -17.16 -19.53
N THR A 332 -2.48 -17.59 -20.76
CA THR A 332 -1.91 -18.90 -21.11
C THR A 332 -0.47 -19.00 -20.64
N ALA A 333 0.35 -17.97 -20.84
CA ALA A 333 1.74 -17.97 -20.44
C ALA A 333 1.96 -18.08 -18.92
N VAL A 334 1.04 -17.54 -18.12
CA VAL A 334 1.13 -17.55 -16.64
C VAL A 334 0.50 -18.81 -16.02
N ASN A 335 -0.33 -19.55 -16.75
CA ASN A 335 -1.03 -20.75 -16.26
C ASN A 335 -0.46 -22.06 -16.83
N ARG A 336 0.64 -21.97 -17.59
CA ARG A 336 1.48 -23.12 -17.96
C ARG A 336 2.46 -23.43 -16.82
#